data_2e06d30a4cb3b4fe7436aaaa95bbd4f4
#
_entry.id   2e06d30a4cb3b4fe7436aaaa95bbd4f4
#
_cell.length_a   1.000
_cell.length_b   1.000
_cell.length_c   1.000
_cell.angle_alpha   90.00
_cell.angle_beta   90.00
_cell.angle_gamma   90.00
#
_symmetry.space_group_name_H-M   'P 1'
#
loop_
_entity.id
_entity.type
_entity.pdbx_description
1 polymer ?
#
loop_
_entity_poly.entity_id
_entity_poly.type
_entity_poly.pdbx_seq_one_letter_code
_entity_poly.pdbx_strand_id
1 'polypeptide(L)'
;MSQEFTLVDRIICAAAQAWKNDGEVLATGIGVVPRLAASLCMKTINTDLMMTDSEAWLLSEPVPLTTGPMDNLPREGWMGFTRIFDNVWSGKRHAMVGPTQIDHYGQANISMIGDDYNKPKVQMLGARGFPGNSISH
;
A
#
# COMPACT_ATOMS: atom_id res chain seq x y z
N MET A 1 -14.55 -23.52 -18.59
CA MET A 1 -13.39 -23.64 -17.71
C MET A 1 -13.62 -22.68 -16.56
N SER A 2 -13.86 -23.19 -15.34
CA SER A 2 -13.95 -22.36 -14.15
C SER A 2 -12.55 -21.82 -13.87
N GLN A 3 -12.37 -20.52 -13.96
CA GLN A 3 -11.15 -19.87 -13.51
C GLN A 3 -11.08 -20.02 -11.97
N GLU A 4 -10.15 -20.81 -11.47
CA GLU A 4 -9.88 -20.89 -10.04
C GLU A 4 -9.17 -19.59 -9.61
N PHE A 5 -9.79 -18.84 -8.73
CA PHE A 5 -9.19 -17.66 -8.13
C PHE A 5 -8.21 -18.06 -7.02
N THR A 6 -7.03 -17.49 -7.06
CA THR A 6 -6.01 -17.67 -6.03
C THR A 6 -6.27 -16.82 -4.80
N LEU A 7 -5.58 -17.11 -3.70
CA LEU A 7 -5.62 -16.25 -2.50
C LEU A 7 -5.12 -14.83 -2.83
N VAL A 8 -4.11 -14.70 -3.70
CA VAL A 8 -3.55 -13.40 -4.10
C VAL A 8 -4.60 -12.58 -4.85
N ASP A 9 -5.37 -13.18 -5.75
CA ASP A 9 -6.45 -12.49 -6.46
C ASP A 9 -7.50 -11.95 -5.48
N ARG A 10 -7.85 -12.75 -4.47
CA ARG A 10 -8.80 -12.32 -3.42
C ARG A 10 -8.27 -11.16 -2.58
N ILE A 11 -6.98 -11.19 -2.22
CA ILE A 11 -6.34 -10.10 -1.47
C ILE A 11 -6.34 -8.81 -2.30
N ILE A 12 -5.98 -8.89 -3.58
CA ILE A 12 -5.99 -7.74 -4.49
C ILE A 12 -7.40 -7.15 -4.61
N CYS A 13 -8.41 -7.98 -4.83
CA CYS A 13 -9.78 -7.53 -4.93
C CYS A 13 -10.29 -6.91 -3.62
N ALA A 14 -10.00 -7.52 -2.47
CA ALA A 14 -10.40 -7.01 -1.16
C ALA A 14 -9.76 -5.63 -0.87
N ALA A 15 -8.47 -5.48 -1.17
CA ALA A 15 -7.77 -4.21 -1.02
C ALA A 15 -8.33 -3.13 -1.96
N ALA A 16 -8.63 -3.47 -3.21
CA ALA A 16 -9.26 -2.55 -4.15
C ALA A 16 -10.65 -2.08 -3.66
N GLN A 17 -11.43 -2.98 -3.06
CA GLN A 17 -12.73 -2.63 -2.47
C GLN A 17 -12.61 -1.72 -1.23
N ALA A 18 -11.57 -1.90 -0.41
CA ALA A 18 -11.34 -1.05 0.75
C ALA A 18 -11.14 0.43 0.35
N TRP A 19 -10.56 0.68 -0.81
CA TRP A 19 -10.31 2.04 -1.31
C TRP A 19 -11.46 2.68 -2.09
N LYS A 20 -12.60 2.04 -2.15
CA LYS A 20 -13.78 2.52 -2.89
C LYS A 20 -14.16 3.97 -2.55
N ASN A 21 -14.03 4.35 -1.30
CA ASN A 21 -14.48 5.65 -0.79
C ASN A 21 -13.33 6.54 -0.29
N ASP A 22 -12.08 6.22 -0.63
CA ASP A 22 -10.90 6.95 -0.16
C ASP A 22 -10.69 8.32 -0.84
N GLY A 23 -11.60 8.71 -1.73
CA GLY A 23 -11.51 9.96 -2.47
C GLY A 23 -10.54 9.89 -3.63
N GLU A 24 -9.86 11.00 -3.94
CA GLU A 24 -9.07 11.15 -5.15
C GLU A 24 -7.58 10.80 -4.97
N VAL A 25 -7.07 10.79 -3.76
CA VAL A 25 -5.63 10.59 -3.50
C VAL A 25 -5.41 9.38 -2.61
N LEU A 26 -4.57 8.48 -3.08
CA LEU A 26 -4.18 7.28 -2.37
C LEU A 26 -2.66 7.21 -2.20
N ALA A 27 -2.20 7.11 -0.95
CA ALA A 27 -0.83 6.72 -0.64
C ALA A 27 -0.74 5.18 -0.68
N THR A 28 -0.30 4.63 -1.80
CA THR A 28 -0.15 3.17 -1.92
C THR A 28 1.01 2.64 -1.10
N GLY A 29 0.83 1.45 -0.54
CA GLY A 29 1.93 0.70 0.08
C GLY A 29 2.97 0.24 -0.95
N ILE A 30 4.15 -0.12 -0.46
CA ILE A 30 5.24 -0.64 -1.29
C ILE A 30 4.97 -2.12 -1.62
N GLY A 31 5.12 -2.48 -2.89
CA GLY A 31 5.02 -3.86 -3.34
C GLY A 31 4.06 -4.07 -4.51
N VAL A 32 4.04 -5.30 -5.02
CA VAL A 32 3.23 -5.67 -6.19
C VAL A 32 1.73 -5.69 -5.85
N VAL A 33 1.35 -6.26 -4.73
CA VAL A 33 -0.06 -6.39 -4.33
C VAL A 33 -0.74 -5.03 -4.15
N PRO A 34 -0.19 -4.07 -3.39
CA PRO A 34 -0.75 -2.73 -3.29
C PRO A 34 -0.89 -2.04 -4.63
N ARG A 35 0.11 -2.16 -5.49
CA ARG A 35 0.12 -1.55 -6.82
C ARG A 35 -0.97 -2.13 -7.72
N LEU A 36 -1.13 -3.45 -7.74
CA LEU A 36 -2.19 -4.10 -8.49
C LEU A 36 -3.58 -3.76 -7.97
N ALA A 37 -3.75 -3.73 -6.65
CA ALA A 37 -5.02 -3.39 -6.03
C ALA A 37 -5.42 -1.94 -6.32
N ALA A 38 -4.48 -0.98 -6.22
CA ALA A 38 -4.73 0.41 -6.60
C ALA A 38 -5.07 0.54 -8.08
N SER A 39 -4.31 -0.11 -8.95
CA SER A 39 -4.56 -0.12 -10.40
C SER A 39 -5.94 -0.70 -10.74
N LEU A 40 -6.34 -1.78 -10.07
CA LEU A 40 -7.67 -2.36 -10.23
C LEU A 40 -8.76 -1.39 -9.75
N CYS A 41 -8.56 -0.76 -8.59
CA CYS A 41 -9.49 0.22 -8.05
C CYS A 41 -9.68 1.40 -9.01
N MET A 42 -8.60 1.99 -9.51
CA MET A 42 -8.61 3.10 -10.47
C MET A 42 -9.36 2.77 -11.76
N LYS A 43 -9.31 1.52 -12.21
CA LYS A 43 -9.93 1.11 -13.49
C LYS A 43 -11.36 0.60 -13.35
N THR A 44 -11.83 0.31 -12.13
CA THR A 44 -13.11 -0.40 -11.98
C THR A 44 -14.05 0.16 -10.90
N ILE A 45 -13.50 0.66 -9.79
CA ILE A 45 -14.27 0.97 -8.58
C ILE A 45 -14.31 2.47 -8.31
N ASN A 46 -13.14 3.11 -8.35
CA ASN A 46 -12.97 4.55 -8.12
C ASN A 46 -12.08 5.11 -9.22
N THR A 47 -12.69 5.57 -10.30
CA THR A 47 -11.99 6.05 -11.50
C THR A 47 -11.32 7.42 -11.31
N ASP A 48 -11.68 8.14 -10.27
CA ASP A 48 -11.07 9.44 -9.94
C ASP A 48 -9.86 9.29 -9.01
N LEU A 49 -9.57 8.05 -8.59
CA LEU A 49 -8.47 7.75 -7.69
C LEU A 49 -7.12 7.98 -8.38
N MET A 50 -6.26 8.71 -7.73
CA MET A 50 -4.84 8.84 -8.07
C MET A 50 -3.99 8.06 -7.07
N MET A 51 -2.98 7.37 -7.55
CA MET A 51 -2.02 6.67 -6.69
C MET A 51 -0.69 7.41 -6.63
N THR A 52 0.07 7.20 -5.56
CA THR A 52 1.44 7.69 -5.47
C THR A 52 2.43 6.65 -5.98
N ASP A 53 3.47 7.11 -6.67
CA ASP A 53 4.64 6.27 -6.94
C ASP A 53 5.62 6.26 -5.75
N SER A 54 6.78 5.59 -5.92
CA SER A 54 7.82 5.52 -4.89
C SER A 54 8.52 6.86 -4.61
N GLU A 55 8.37 7.85 -5.48
CA GLU A 55 8.99 9.18 -5.40
C GLU A 55 7.99 10.27 -5.02
N ALA A 56 6.81 9.88 -4.58
CA ALA A 56 5.74 10.80 -4.16
C ALA A 56 5.09 11.62 -5.30
N TRP A 57 5.16 11.13 -6.52
CA TRP A 57 4.37 11.67 -7.62
C TRP A 57 2.96 11.10 -7.60
N LEU A 58 1.98 11.94 -7.90
CA LEU A 58 0.61 11.52 -8.16
C LEU A 58 0.48 11.03 -9.60
N LEU A 59 -0.09 9.87 -9.76
CA LEU A 59 -0.34 9.20 -11.03
C LEU A 59 -1.82 8.98 -11.21
N SER A 60 -2.36 9.43 -12.32
CA SER A 60 -3.76 9.25 -12.73
C SER A 60 -4.00 7.96 -13.52
N GLU A 61 -2.93 7.23 -13.84
CA GLU A 61 -2.99 5.95 -14.52
C GLU A 61 -2.27 4.83 -13.76
N PRO A 62 -2.69 3.58 -13.95
CA PRO A 62 -2.04 2.43 -13.35
C PRO A 62 -0.56 2.34 -13.69
N VAL A 63 0.26 2.06 -12.69
CA VAL A 63 1.69 1.83 -12.86
C VAL A 63 1.94 0.44 -13.42
N PRO A 64 2.65 0.30 -14.56
CA PRO A 64 3.02 -0.99 -15.09
C PRO A 64 3.88 -1.80 -14.10
N LEU A 65 3.75 -3.11 -14.11
CA LEU A 65 4.59 -4.00 -13.29
C LEU A 65 5.97 -4.26 -13.92
N THR A 66 6.30 -3.57 -14.97
CA THR A 66 7.59 -3.72 -15.67
C THR A 66 8.70 -2.95 -14.96
N THR A 67 9.93 -3.40 -15.15
CA THR A 67 11.15 -2.74 -14.65
C THR A 67 11.67 -1.64 -15.59
N GLY A 68 10.88 -1.23 -16.58
CA GLY A 68 11.24 -0.18 -17.52
C GLY A 68 11.21 1.23 -16.92
N PRO A 69 11.76 2.23 -17.63
CA PRO A 69 11.70 3.62 -17.20
C PRO A 69 10.25 4.06 -17.00
N MET A 70 9.96 4.69 -15.88
CA MET A 70 8.63 5.25 -15.55
C MET A 70 8.47 6.69 -16.04
N ASP A 71 9.34 7.14 -16.92
CA ASP A 71 9.40 8.54 -17.37
C ASP A 71 8.20 8.98 -18.20
N ASN A 72 7.48 8.02 -18.78
CA ASN A 72 6.32 8.27 -19.63
C ASN A 72 4.97 8.14 -18.92
N LEU A 73 4.95 7.91 -17.61
CA LEU A 73 3.70 7.88 -16.86
C LEU A 73 3.14 9.28 -16.68
N PRO A 74 1.84 9.49 -16.88
CA PRO A 74 1.22 10.78 -16.62
C PRO A 74 1.32 11.10 -15.12
N ARG A 75 2.08 12.14 -14.81
CA ARG A 75 2.29 12.66 -13.46
C ARG A 75 1.47 13.92 -13.30
N GLU A 76 0.49 13.90 -12.43
CA GLU A 76 -0.37 15.05 -12.15
C GLU A 76 0.30 16.08 -11.24
N GLY A 77 1.16 15.63 -10.34
CA GLY A 77 1.89 16.52 -9.46
C GLY A 77 2.80 15.80 -8.48
N TRP A 78 3.71 16.55 -7.88
CA TRP A 78 4.58 16.04 -6.84
C TRP A 78 4.08 16.45 -5.46
N MET A 79 3.78 15.48 -4.61
CA MET A 79 3.31 15.73 -3.24
C MET A 79 4.44 16.04 -2.26
N GLY A 80 5.61 15.45 -2.47
CA GLY A 80 6.64 15.39 -1.45
C GLY A 80 6.26 14.43 -0.31
N PHE A 81 7.27 13.93 0.38
CA PHE A 81 7.04 12.91 1.42
C PHE A 81 6.25 13.44 2.62
N THR A 82 6.40 14.70 2.98
CA THR A 82 5.64 15.31 4.09
C THR A 82 4.15 15.23 3.83
N ARG A 83 3.69 15.63 2.64
CA ARG A 83 2.26 15.60 2.31
C ARG A 83 1.70 14.18 2.20
N ILE A 84 2.51 13.23 1.76
CA ILE A 84 2.11 11.82 1.75
C ILE A 84 1.84 11.35 3.19
N PHE A 85 2.76 11.61 4.10
CA PHE A 85 2.57 11.22 5.51
C PHE A 85 1.40 11.95 6.15
N ASP A 86 1.21 13.23 5.89
CA ASP A 86 0.05 13.99 6.37
C ASP A 86 -1.26 13.37 5.85
N ASN A 87 -1.30 12.96 4.58
CA ASN A 87 -2.45 12.31 3.99
C ASN A 87 -2.76 10.95 4.66
N VAL A 88 -1.73 10.13 4.91
CA VAL A 88 -1.88 8.85 5.61
C VAL A 88 -2.31 9.06 7.06
N TRP A 89 -1.69 10.01 7.76
CA TRP A 89 -1.95 10.26 9.19
C TRP A 89 -3.24 11.04 9.46
N SER A 90 -3.89 11.54 8.44
CA SER A 90 -5.18 12.23 8.59
C SER A 90 -6.30 11.35 9.13
N GLY A 91 -6.12 10.02 9.14
CA GLY A 91 -7.13 9.06 9.53
C GLY A 91 -8.31 8.95 8.54
N LYS A 92 -8.13 9.44 7.33
CA LYS A 92 -9.18 9.47 6.28
C LYS A 92 -8.86 8.57 5.08
N ARG A 93 -7.74 7.86 5.13
CA ARG A 93 -7.26 7.04 4.02
C ARG A 93 -6.86 5.67 4.51
N HIS A 94 -7.16 4.67 3.72
CA HIS A 94 -6.60 3.34 3.93
C HIS A 94 -5.13 3.33 3.50
N ALA A 95 -4.32 2.64 4.27
CA ALA A 95 -2.93 2.35 3.90
C ALA A 95 -2.70 0.85 3.90
N MET A 96 -2.03 0.35 2.86
CA MET A 96 -1.63 -1.06 2.83
C MET A 96 -0.23 -1.20 3.40
N VAL A 97 -0.10 -2.06 4.40
CA VAL A 97 1.16 -2.39 5.05
C VAL A 97 1.42 -3.88 4.96
N GLY A 98 2.70 -4.28 4.85
CA GLY A 98 3.11 -5.67 4.74
C GLY A 98 3.95 -6.09 5.93
N PRO A 99 3.36 -6.51 7.06
CA PRO A 99 4.13 -7.02 8.18
C PRO A 99 4.74 -8.38 7.85
N THR A 100 5.88 -8.70 8.48
CA THR A 100 6.56 -9.98 8.27
C THR A 100 5.80 -11.13 8.92
N GLN A 101 5.17 -10.89 10.06
CA GLN A 101 4.32 -11.83 10.76
C GLN A 101 3.04 -11.14 11.19
N ILE A 102 1.96 -11.90 11.19
CA ILE A 102 0.67 -11.47 11.69
C ILE A 102 0.04 -12.62 12.50
N ASP A 103 -0.54 -12.32 13.63
CA ASP A 103 -1.25 -13.31 14.44
C ASP A 103 -2.73 -13.44 14.03
N HIS A 104 -3.46 -14.36 14.66
CA HIS A 104 -4.87 -14.59 14.37
C HIS A 104 -5.82 -13.45 14.82
N TYR A 105 -5.31 -12.49 15.60
CA TYR A 105 -6.04 -11.28 15.97
C TYR A 105 -5.75 -10.10 15.04
N GLY A 106 -4.86 -10.27 14.05
CA GLY A 106 -4.45 -9.21 13.16
C GLY A 106 -3.31 -8.33 13.70
N GLN A 107 -2.65 -8.74 14.78
CA GLN A 107 -1.51 -8.00 15.34
C GLN A 107 -0.26 -8.26 14.51
N ALA A 108 0.42 -7.19 14.15
CA ALA A 108 1.58 -7.24 13.26
C ALA A 108 2.90 -7.25 14.05
N ASN A 109 3.77 -8.20 13.75
CA ASN A 109 5.16 -8.15 14.19
C ASN A 109 6.05 -7.62 13.08
N ILE A 110 6.70 -6.51 13.35
CA ILE A 110 7.57 -5.78 12.42
C ILE A 110 8.96 -5.52 13.02
N SER A 111 9.21 -5.94 14.26
CA SER A 111 10.40 -5.57 15.01
C SER A 111 11.50 -6.62 14.96
N MET A 112 11.22 -7.83 15.39
CA MET A 112 12.22 -8.91 15.46
C MET A 112 11.57 -10.29 15.60
N ILE A 113 12.35 -11.34 15.36
CA ILE A 113 12.04 -12.72 15.69
C ILE A 113 13.10 -13.21 16.67
N GLY A 114 12.68 -13.84 17.76
CA GLY A 114 13.52 -14.36 18.83
C GLY A 114 13.10 -13.84 20.20
N ASP A 115 13.65 -14.44 21.24
CA ASP A 115 13.26 -14.19 22.65
C ASP A 115 14.11 -13.12 23.33
N ASP A 116 15.26 -12.77 22.74
CA ASP A 116 16.16 -11.75 23.27
C ASP A 116 16.22 -10.55 22.35
N TYR A 117 15.73 -9.40 22.84
CA TYR A 117 15.69 -8.15 22.10
C TYR A 117 17.09 -7.62 21.74
N ASN A 118 18.09 -7.87 22.58
CA ASN A 118 19.46 -7.44 22.33
C ASN A 118 20.22 -8.35 21.36
N LYS A 119 19.72 -9.58 21.18
CA LYS A 119 20.31 -10.58 20.28
C LYS A 119 19.21 -11.32 19.52
N PRO A 120 18.44 -10.63 18.68
CA PRO A 120 17.34 -11.27 17.95
C PRO A 120 17.87 -12.31 16.96
N LYS A 121 17.10 -13.37 16.75
CA LYS A 121 17.37 -14.35 15.70
C LYS A 121 17.29 -13.72 14.31
N VAL A 122 16.30 -12.81 14.12
CA VAL A 122 16.14 -11.99 12.93
C VAL A 122 15.76 -10.57 13.36
N GLN A 123 16.56 -9.59 12.97
CA GLN A 123 16.18 -8.19 13.10
C GLN A 123 15.35 -7.79 11.89
N MET A 124 14.19 -7.21 12.12
CA MET A 124 13.31 -6.68 11.08
C MET A 124 13.43 -5.15 10.99
N LEU A 125 12.69 -4.55 10.06
CA LEU A 125 12.79 -3.12 9.75
C LEU A 125 12.31 -2.18 10.87
N GLY A 126 11.59 -2.71 11.86
CA GLY A 126 11.02 -1.91 12.94
C GLY A 126 9.78 -1.10 12.54
N ALA A 127 9.38 -0.22 13.41
CA ALA A 127 8.12 0.51 13.25
C ALA A 127 8.09 1.46 12.05
N ARG A 128 9.17 2.17 11.76
CA ARG A 128 9.25 3.19 10.69
C ARG A 128 8.02 4.12 10.73
N GLY A 129 7.25 4.26 9.64
CA GLY A 129 5.99 4.98 9.59
C GLY A 129 4.75 4.20 10.04
N PHE A 130 4.91 2.96 10.50
CA PHE A 130 3.80 2.06 10.81
C PHE A 130 2.83 2.60 11.88
N PRO A 131 3.28 3.24 12.97
CA PRO A 131 2.36 3.82 13.94
C PRO A 131 1.42 4.87 13.34
N GLY A 132 1.91 5.68 12.40
CA GLY A 132 1.08 6.62 11.66
C GLY A 132 0.07 5.91 10.75
N ASN A 133 0.48 4.84 10.08
CA ASN A 133 -0.41 4.05 9.22
C ASN A 133 -1.52 3.35 10.02
N SER A 134 -1.28 3.02 11.29
CA SER A 134 -2.28 2.34 12.13
C SER A 134 -3.46 3.21 12.52
N ILE A 135 -3.41 4.51 12.30
CA ILE A 135 -4.56 5.43 12.47
C ILE A 135 -5.31 5.70 11.18
N SER A 136 -4.84 5.16 10.07
CA SER A 136 -5.59 5.16 8.80
C SER A 136 -6.77 4.20 8.87
N HIS A 137 -7.82 4.47 8.15
CA HIS A 137 -9.01 3.61 8.10
C HIS A 137 -8.80 2.36 7.27
#